data_881c1191d294ae228dce3f2323b2b92d
#
_entry.id   881c1191d294ae228dce3f2323b2b92d
#
_cell.length_a   1.000
_cell.length_b   1.000
_cell.length_c   1.000
_cell.angle_alpha   90.00
_cell.angle_beta   90.00
_cell.angle_gamma   90.00
#
_symmetry.space_group_name_H-M   'P 1'
#
loop_
_entity.id
_entity.type
_entity.pdbx_description
1 polymer ?
#
loop_
_entity_poly.entity_id
_entity_poly.type
_entity_poly.pdbx_seq_one_letter_code
_entity_poly.pdbx_strand_id
1 'polypeptide(L)'
;RSRMALGAALAAGVIFSAMIGYLTSSQQIFQDAYGVGDLFPVFFAILAVAIGVAAITNARLVMRLGMQKLTVWSLSALIVMSAVFFAIAISFGGVPPLWSFMLYGLPTFFCMGVLFGNLNAMAMEPLGHIAGVGSAVVASLTGFISLIIGSSIGRSYDGTVLPLVGGYGVLAVVALALVIWVGKGRTPQ
;
A
#
# COMPACT_ATOMS: atom_id res chain seq x y z
N ARG A 1 7.08 -16.29 17.88
CA ARG A 1 5.66 -15.97 17.57
C ARG A 1 5.39 -14.47 17.66
N SER A 2 5.88 -13.74 18.66
CA SER A 2 5.71 -12.28 18.79
C SER A 2 6.38 -11.48 17.65
N ARG A 3 7.50 -11.93 17.12
CA ARG A 3 8.21 -11.27 16.00
C ARG A 3 7.40 -11.25 14.71
N MET A 4 6.67 -12.33 14.43
CA MET A 4 5.85 -12.42 13.22
C MET A 4 4.65 -11.48 13.29
N ALA A 5 3.92 -11.47 14.42
CA ALA A 5 2.81 -10.55 14.62
C ALA A 5 3.25 -9.09 14.53
N LEU A 6 4.33 -8.74 15.25
CA LEU A 6 4.84 -7.37 15.28
C LEU A 6 5.34 -6.92 13.90
N GLY A 7 6.16 -7.71 13.24
CA GLY A 7 6.72 -7.34 11.94
C GLY A 7 5.66 -7.24 10.85
N ALA A 8 4.65 -8.14 10.84
CA ALA A 8 3.53 -8.06 9.90
C ALA A 8 2.62 -6.86 10.20
N ALA A 9 2.37 -6.53 11.49
CA ALA A 9 1.60 -5.36 11.88
C ALA A 9 2.33 -4.05 11.51
N LEU A 10 3.65 -3.99 11.70
CA LEU A 10 4.46 -2.85 11.27
C LEU A 10 4.42 -2.69 9.74
N ALA A 11 4.60 -3.78 9.00
CA ALA A 11 4.51 -3.76 7.53
C ALA A 11 3.11 -3.33 7.06
N ALA A 12 2.05 -3.80 7.73
CA ALA A 12 0.69 -3.36 7.47
C ALA A 12 0.54 -1.85 7.70
N GLY A 13 1.03 -1.32 8.83
CA GLY A 13 1.00 0.11 9.13
C GLY A 13 1.72 0.96 8.09
N VAL A 14 2.89 0.50 7.64
CA VAL A 14 3.67 1.15 6.58
C VAL A 14 2.89 1.18 5.25
N ILE A 15 2.24 0.09 4.84
CA ILE A 15 1.45 0.05 3.60
C ILE A 15 0.15 0.83 3.74
N PHE A 16 -0.52 0.81 4.89
CA PHE A 16 -1.68 1.67 5.14
C PHE A 16 -1.31 3.16 5.11
N SER A 17 -0.06 3.51 5.45
CA SER A 17 0.44 4.89 5.30
C SER A 17 0.37 5.38 3.85
N ALA A 18 0.65 4.51 2.88
CA ALA A 18 0.52 4.84 1.46
C ALA A 18 -0.93 5.19 1.09
N MET A 19 -1.89 4.43 1.62
CA MET A 19 -3.31 4.73 1.43
C MET A 19 -3.72 6.05 2.06
N ILE A 20 -3.30 6.33 3.29
CA ILE A 20 -3.57 7.61 3.96
C ILE A 20 -2.93 8.78 3.18
N GLY A 21 -1.70 8.60 2.69
CA GLY A 21 -1.04 9.59 1.83
C GLY A 21 -1.86 9.90 0.59
N TYR A 22 -2.41 8.88 -0.09
CA TYR A 22 -3.32 9.08 -1.22
C TYR A 22 -4.61 9.78 -0.80
N LEU A 23 -5.28 9.34 0.25
CA LEU A 23 -6.54 9.92 0.70
C LEU A 23 -6.39 11.42 1.05
N THR A 24 -5.25 11.80 1.60
CA THR A 24 -4.99 13.19 2.02
C THR A 24 -4.49 14.08 0.88
N SER A 25 -3.98 13.54 -0.22
CA SER A 25 -3.47 14.31 -1.37
C SER A 25 -4.28 14.11 -2.66
N SER A 26 -5.16 13.09 -2.74
CA SER A 26 -5.87 12.74 -3.98
C SER A 26 -6.69 13.88 -4.56
N GLN A 27 -7.41 14.62 -3.72
CA GLN A 27 -8.21 15.75 -4.19
C GLN A 27 -7.32 16.81 -4.84
N GLN A 28 -6.21 17.18 -4.20
CA GLN A 28 -5.26 18.15 -4.75
C GLN A 28 -4.61 17.65 -6.05
N ILE A 29 -4.21 16.37 -6.09
CA ILE A 29 -3.63 15.79 -7.31
C ILE A 29 -4.63 15.86 -8.47
N PHE A 30 -5.85 15.37 -8.27
CA PHE A 30 -6.82 15.33 -9.36
C PHE A 30 -7.38 16.70 -9.74
N GLN A 31 -7.64 17.57 -8.76
CA GLN A 31 -8.24 18.88 -9.03
C GLN A 31 -7.21 19.94 -9.41
N ASP A 32 -6.09 20.03 -8.68
CA ASP A 32 -5.10 21.09 -8.89
C ASP A 32 -4.07 20.71 -9.96
N ALA A 33 -3.47 19.49 -9.88
CA ALA A 33 -2.47 19.09 -10.84
C ALA A 33 -3.04 18.66 -12.19
N TYR A 34 -4.19 17.95 -12.19
CA TYR A 34 -4.81 17.43 -13.42
C TYR A 34 -6.04 18.23 -13.89
N GLY A 35 -6.57 19.12 -13.09
CA GLY A 35 -7.71 19.96 -13.47
C GLY A 35 -8.99 19.21 -13.80
N VAL A 36 -9.21 18.01 -13.21
CA VAL A 36 -10.38 17.17 -13.54
C VAL A 36 -11.71 17.67 -12.96
N GLY A 37 -11.67 18.67 -12.06
CA GLY A 37 -12.86 19.30 -11.50
C GLY A 37 -13.85 18.30 -10.89
N ASP A 38 -15.09 18.34 -11.32
CA ASP A 38 -16.19 17.50 -10.82
C ASP A 38 -16.03 16.01 -11.15
N LEU A 39 -15.10 15.62 -12.03
CA LEU A 39 -14.82 14.23 -12.36
C LEU A 39 -13.93 13.52 -11.32
N PHE A 40 -13.39 14.22 -10.33
CA PHE A 40 -12.58 13.64 -9.25
C PHE A 40 -13.19 12.38 -8.63
N PRO A 41 -14.49 12.34 -8.25
CA PRO A 41 -15.07 11.13 -7.65
C PRO A 41 -15.03 9.92 -8.57
N VAL A 42 -15.10 10.13 -9.89
CA VAL A 42 -15.06 9.04 -10.89
C VAL A 42 -13.67 8.41 -10.92
N PHE A 43 -12.61 9.21 -11.04
CA PHE A 43 -11.24 8.71 -11.05
C PHE A 43 -10.87 8.05 -9.72
N PHE A 44 -11.30 8.65 -8.61
CA PHE A 44 -11.13 8.08 -7.28
C PHE A 44 -11.81 6.70 -7.16
N ALA A 45 -13.07 6.59 -7.61
CA ALA A 45 -13.83 5.35 -7.58
C ALA A 45 -13.20 4.26 -8.46
N ILE A 46 -12.68 4.59 -9.63
CA ILE A 46 -11.99 3.65 -10.52
C ILE A 46 -10.81 3.00 -9.80
N LEU A 47 -9.98 3.79 -9.11
CA LEU A 47 -8.87 3.26 -8.33
C LEU A 47 -9.34 2.43 -7.12
N ALA A 48 -10.41 2.87 -6.45
CA ALA A 48 -10.98 2.11 -5.33
C ALA A 48 -11.53 0.74 -5.76
N VAL A 49 -12.12 0.63 -6.95
CA VAL A 49 -12.57 -0.64 -7.53
C VAL A 49 -11.42 -1.63 -7.68
N ALA A 50 -10.22 -1.17 -8.03
CA ALA A 50 -9.04 -2.03 -8.14
C ALA A 50 -8.74 -2.77 -6.83
N ILE A 51 -8.92 -2.11 -5.66
CA ILE A 51 -8.78 -2.74 -4.34
C ILE A 51 -9.84 -3.84 -4.14
N GLY A 52 -11.09 -3.58 -4.51
CA GLY A 52 -12.17 -4.57 -4.42
C GLY A 52 -11.91 -5.80 -5.29
N VAL A 53 -11.49 -5.59 -6.54
CA VAL A 53 -11.09 -6.68 -7.45
C VAL A 53 -9.90 -7.47 -6.88
N ALA A 54 -8.93 -6.77 -6.29
CA ALA A 54 -7.79 -7.41 -5.64
C ALA A 54 -8.22 -8.30 -4.47
N ALA A 55 -9.16 -7.87 -3.64
CA ALA A 55 -9.65 -8.66 -2.50
C ALA A 55 -10.29 -9.99 -2.96
N ILE A 56 -11.13 -9.94 -4.00
CA ILE A 56 -11.75 -11.12 -4.59
C ILE A 56 -10.71 -12.06 -5.21
N THR A 57 -9.76 -11.49 -5.95
CA THR A 57 -8.68 -12.24 -6.62
C THR A 57 -7.75 -12.86 -5.59
N ASN A 58 -7.39 -12.10 -4.55
CA ASN A 58 -6.51 -12.56 -3.47
C ASN A 58 -7.10 -13.75 -2.72
N ALA A 59 -8.41 -13.77 -2.47
CA ALA A 59 -9.08 -14.89 -1.80
C ALA A 59 -8.86 -16.23 -2.53
N ARG A 60 -8.77 -16.20 -3.85
CA ARG A 60 -8.47 -17.39 -4.67
C ARG A 60 -6.98 -17.71 -4.78
N LEU A 61 -6.15 -16.67 -4.94
CA LEU A 61 -4.71 -16.83 -5.13
C LEU A 61 -3.99 -17.25 -3.86
N VAL A 62 -4.43 -16.77 -2.69
CA VAL A 62 -3.81 -17.09 -1.41
C VAL A 62 -3.87 -18.59 -1.08
N MET A 63 -4.94 -19.25 -1.49
CA MET A 63 -5.10 -20.71 -1.32
C MET A 63 -4.10 -21.52 -2.14
N ARG A 64 -3.61 -20.98 -3.26
CA ARG A 64 -2.65 -21.67 -4.15
C ARG A 64 -1.21 -21.27 -3.89
N LEU A 65 -0.95 -20.01 -3.63
CA LEU A 65 0.40 -19.42 -3.57
C LEU A 65 0.87 -19.13 -2.14
N GLY A 66 -0.08 -19.00 -1.21
CA GLY A 66 0.18 -18.62 0.16
C GLY A 66 0.36 -17.10 0.36
N MET A 67 0.04 -16.63 1.56
CA MET A 67 0.07 -15.20 1.91
C MET A 67 1.46 -14.56 1.72
N GLN A 68 2.52 -15.26 2.15
CA GLN A 68 3.86 -14.70 2.14
C GLN A 68 4.39 -14.45 0.72
N LYS A 69 4.19 -15.40 -0.21
CA LYS A 69 4.62 -15.24 -1.62
C LYS A 69 3.88 -14.09 -2.29
N LEU A 70 2.55 -14.03 -2.12
CA LEU A 70 1.73 -12.96 -2.67
C LEU A 70 2.14 -11.59 -2.13
N THR A 71 2.41 -11.50 -0.82
CA THR A 71 2.89 -10.27 -0.19
C THR A 71 4.22 -9.82 -0.79
N VAL A 72 5.21 -10.72 -0.89
CA VAL A 72 6.52 -10.39 -1.47
C VAL A 72 6.40 -9.97 -2.93
N TRP A 73 5.61 -10.68 -3.73
CA TRP A 73 5.40 -10.35 -5.15
C TRP A 73 4.71 -8.99 -5.32
N SER A 74 3.66 -8.73 -4.55
CA SER A 74 2.96 -7.44 -4.61
C SER A 74 3.85 -6.28 -4.17
N LEU A 75 4.67 -6.45 -3.12
CA LEU A 75 5.63 -5.43 -2.69
C LEU A 75 6.71 -5.19 -3.73
N SER A 76 7.26 -6.26 -4.33
CA SER A 76 8.26 -6.15 -5.38
C SER A 76 7.70 -5.45 -6.62
N ALA A 77 6.48 -5.80 -7.04
CA ALA A 77 5.79 -5.15 -8.14
C ALA A 77 5.56 -3.66 -7.85
N LEU A 78 5.11 -3.34 -6.64
CA LEU A 78 4.89 -1.95 -6.20
C LEU A 78 6.18 -1.13 -6.24
N ILE A 79 7.31 -1.67 -5.78
CA ILE A 79 8.63 -1.02 -5.84
C ILE A 79 9.02 -0.72 -7.29
N VAL A 80 8.94 -1.73 -8.17
CA VAL A 80 9.34 -1.57 -9.57
C VAL A 80 8.43 -0.58 -10.29
N MET A 81 7.11 -0.69 -10.13
CA MET A 81 6.14 0.22 -10.76
C MET A 81 6.34 1.66 -10.27
N SER A 82 6.55 1.84 -8.96
CA SER A 82 6.78 3.18 -8.39
C SER A 82 8.10 3.77 -8.87
N ALA A 83 9.18 3.00 -8.95
CA ALA A 83 10.46 3.47 -9.47
C ALA A 83 10.38 3.88 -10.95
N VAL A 84 9.75 3.04 -11.79
CA VAL A 84 9.56 3.33 -13.22
C VAL A 84 8.68 4.56 -13.40
N PHE A 85 7.54 4.62 -12.71
CA PHE A 85 6.62 5.74 -12.86
C PHE A 85 7.19 7.04 -12.28
N PHE A 86 7.98 6.96 -11.22
CA PHE A 86 8.70 8.11 -10.66
C PHE A 86 9.68 8.72 -11.67
N ALA A 87 10.44 7.87 -12.39
CA ALA A 87 11.33 8.33 -13.47
C ALA A 87 10.55 8.96 -14.62
N ILE A 88 9.41 8.36 -15.01
CA ILE A 88 8.50 8.95 -16.01
C ILE A 88 7.98 10.31 -15.52
N ALA A 89 7.49 10.40 -14.29
CA ALA A 89 6.95 11.63 -13.75
C ALA A 89 7.97 12.76 -13.72
N ILE A 90 9.22 12.48 -13.38
CA ILE A 90 10.32 13.46 -13.46
C ILE A 90 10.47 14.00 -14.88
N SER A 91 10.44 13.15 -15.91
CA SER A 91 10.58 13.58 -17.32
C SER A 91 9.45 14.49 -17.80
N PHE A 92 8.29 14.47 -17.12
CA PHE A 92 7.17 15.35 -17.37
C PHE A 92 7.05 16.52 -16.35
N GLY A 93 8.13 16.84 -15.66
CA GLY A 93 8.11 17.94 -14.68
C GLY A 93 7.24 17.66 -13.44
N GLY A 94 6.98 16.39 -13.15
CA GLY A 94 6.21 15.96 -11.97
C GLY A 94 4.71 15.77 -12.21
N VAL A 95 4.19 16.13 -13.38
CA VAL A 95 2.76 15.96 -13.74
C VAL A 95 2.65 15.26 -15.10
N PRO A 96 2.84 13.93 -15.15
CA PRO A 96 2.68 13.17 -16.37
C PRO A 96 1.18 13.14 -16.80
N PRO A 97 0.85 12.77 -18.06
CA PRO A 97 -0.54 12.72 -18.50
C PRO A 97 -1.43 11.88 -17.59
N LEU A 98 -2.67 12.32 -17.35
CA LEU A 98 -3.61 11.66 -16.44
C LEU A 98 -3.80 10.16 -16.73
N TRP A 99 -3.88 9.79 -18.03
CA TRP A 99 -4.02 8.38 -18.42
C TRP A 99 -2.84 7.52 -17.94
N SER A 100 -1.62 8.06 -17.93
CA SER A 100 -0.44 7.34 -17.46
C SER A 100 -0.43 7.20 -15.94
N PHE A 101 -0.92 8.22 -15.21
CA PHE A 101 -1.13 8.14 -13.77
C PHE A 101 -2.19 7.10 -13.41
N MET A 102 -3.29 7.02 -14.15
CA MET A 102 -4.32 6.00 -13.97
C MET A 102 -3.80 4.59 -14.30
N LEU A 103 -2.99 4.45 -15.38
CA LEU A 103 -2.37 3.18 -15.75
C LEU A 103 -1.38 2.67 -14.68
N TYR A 104 -0.67 3.56 -14.02
CA TYR A 104 0.16 3.25 -12.85
C TYR A 104 -0.71 2.96 -11.62
N GLY A 105 -1.73 3.76 -11.39
CA GLY A 105 -2.59 3.70 -10.21
C GLY A 105 -3.37 2.37 -10.10
N LEU A 106 -3.95 1.89 -11.18
CA LEU A 106 -4.76 0.66 -11.18
C LEU A 106 -4.00 -0.57 -10.63
N PRO A 107 -2.83 -0.96 -11.18
CA PRO A 107 -2.07 -2.08 -10.63
C PRO A 107 -1.49 -1.79 -9.25
N THR A 108 -1.16 -0.53 -8.94
CA THR A 108 -0.70 -0.10 -7.62
C THR A 108 -1.77 -0.35 -6.56
N PHE A 109 -3.01 0.09 -6.81
CA PHE A 109 -4.14 -0.12 -5.90
C PHE A 109 -4.56 -1.58 -5.82
N PHE A 110 -4.42 -2.32 -6.92
CA PHE A 110 -4.59 -3.77 -6.89
C PHE A 110 -3.58 -4.43 -5.94
N CYS A 111 -2.28 -4.11 -6.06
CA CYS A 111 -1.26 -4.61 -5.15
C CYS A 111 -1.55 -4.22 -3.69
N MET A 112 -1.98 -2.99 -3.44
CA MET A 112 -2.39 -2.56 -2.09
C MET A 112 -3.54 -3.39 -1.54
N GLY A 113 -4.55 -3.69 -2.34
CA GLY A 113 -5.68 -4.54 -1.93
C GLY A 113 -5.23 -5.95 -1.53
N VAL A 114 -4.29 -6.55 -2.28
CA VAL A 114 -3.67 -7.84 -1.91
C VAL A 114 -2.89 -7.71 -0.60
N LEU A 115 -2.11 -6.64 -0.44
CA LEU A 115 -1.26 -6.42 0.73
C LEU A 115 -2.08 -6.20 2.00
N PHE A 116 -3.18 -5.43 1.95
CA PHE A 116 -4.03 -5.17 3.10
C PHE A 116 -4.58 -6.46 3.71
N GLY A 117 -5.11 -7.36 2.87
CA GLY A 117 -5.64 -8.64 3.35
C GLY A 117 -4.56 -9.54 3.93
N ASN A 118 -3.47 -9.72 3.19
CA ASN A 118 -2.42 -10.68 3.56
C ASN A 118 -1.60 -10.22 4.77
N LEU A 119 -1.20 -8.95 4.85
CA LEU A 119 -0.43 -8.44 5.98
C LEU A 119 -1.24 -8.48 7.28
N ASN A 120 -2.54 -8.15 7.20
CA ASN A 120 -3.42 -8.22 8.37
C ASN A 120 -3.61 -9.67 8.83
N ALA A 121 -3.83 -10.60 7.90
CA ALA A 121 -3.92 -12.02 8.22
C ALA A 121 -2.63 -12.57 8.82
N MET A 122 -1.46 -12.21 8.26
CA MET A 122 -0.14 -12.60 8.79
C MET A 122 0.11 -12.04 10.19
N ALA A 123 -0.36 -10.82 10.49
CA ALA A 123 -0.25 -10.23 11.82
C ALA A 123 -1.11 -10.95 12.86
N MET A 124 -2.29 -11.42 12.44
CA MET A 124 -3.26 -12.09 13.32
C MET A 124 -3.00 -13.60 13.48
N GLU A 125 -2.31 -14.25 12.53
CA GLU A 125 -2.06 -15.69 12.57
C GLU A 125 -1.52 -16.20 13.92
N PRO A 126 -0.48 -15.58 14.54
CA PRO A 126 0.02 -16.03 15.83
C PRO A 126 -0.82 -15.60 17.05
N LEU A 127 -1.82 -14.74 16.86
CA LEU A 127 -2.66 -14.14 17.91
C LEU A 127 -4.05 -14.79 18.03
N GLY A 128 -4.30 -15.90 17.32
CA GLY A 128 -5.62 -16.53 17.28
C GLY A 128 -6.22 -16.89 18.65
N HIS A 129 -5.38 -17.22 19.63
CA HIS A 129 -5.78 -17.54 21.01
C HIS A 129 -6.24 -16.31 21.83
N ILE A 130 -5.90 -15.10 21.37
CA ILE A 130 -6.29 -13.81 21.97
C ILE A 130 -6.84 -12.87 20.89
N ALA A 131 -7.61 -13.39 19.94
CA ALA A 131 -8.00 -12.70 18.72
C ALA A 131 -8.62 -11.31 18.96
N GLY A 132 -9.45 -11.14 19.98
CA GLY A 132 -10.07 -9.85 20.30
C GLY A 132 -9.06 -8.79 20.74
N VAL A 133 -8.19 -9.10 21.68
CA VAL A 133 -7.13 -8.18 22.13
C VAL A 133 -6.08 -8.01 21.03
N GLY A 134 -5.71 -9.11 20.36
CA GLY A 134 -4.74 -9.09 19.27
C GLY A 134 -5.15 -8.16 18.14
N SER A 135 -6.41 -8.22 17.71
CA SER A 135 -6.93 -7.35 16.65
C SER A 135 -6.94 -5.87 17.07
N ALA A 136 -7.32 -5.58 18.31
CA ALA A 136 -7.29 -4.21 18.83
C ALA A 136 -5.87 -3.64 18.83
N VAL A 137 -4.87 -4.40 19.28
CA VAL A 137 -3.47 -3.98 19.30
C VAL A 137 -2.93 -3.79 17.88
N VAL A 138 -3.16 -4.75 16.99
CA VAL A 138 -2.73 -4.65 15.58
C VAL A 138 -3.37 -3.45 14.90
N ALA A 139 -4.68 -3.24 15.06
CA ALA A 139 -5.38 -2.11 14.46
C ALA A 139 -4.88 -0.76 15.00
N SER A 140 -4.66 -0.64 16.32
CA SER A 140 -4.14 0.57 16.94
C SER A 140 -2.73 0.90 16.45
N LEU A 141 -1.85 -0.09 16.41
CA LEU A 141 -0.47 0.08 15.92
C LEU A 141 -0.44 0.47 14.44
N THR A 142 -1.19 -0.26 13.62
CA THR A 142 -1.33 0.02 12.18
C THR A 142 -1.89 1.43 11.95
N GLY A 143 -2.97 1.79 12.66
CA GLY A 143 -3.60 3.10 12.56
C GLY A 143 -2.67 4.25 12.97
N PHE A 144 -1.95 4.10 14.09
CA PHE A 144 -1.03 5.12 14.57
C PHE A 144 0.12 5.37 13.57
N ILE A 145 0.75 4.31 13.06
CA ILE A 145 1.83 4.39 12.07
C ILE A 145 1.30 5.03 10.78
N SER A 146 0.14 4.57 10.31
CA SER A 146 -0.42 5.04 9.05
C SER A 146 -0.82 6.51 9.08
N LEU A 147 -1.34 6.99 10.20
CA LEU A 147 -1.69 8.41 10.35
C LEU A 147 -0.46 9.31 10.35
N ILE A 148 0.60 8.96 11.09
CA ILE A 148 1.80 9.78 11.16
C ILE A 148 2.51 9.84 9.81
N ILE A 149 2.81 8.69 9.23
CA ILE A 149 3.58 8.61 7.98
C ILE A 149 2.72 9.06 6.80
N GLY A 150 1.47 8.61 6.73
CA GLY A 150 0.57 8.93 5.62
C GLY A 150 0.22 10.42 5.57
N SER A 151 -0.05 11.06 6.70
CA SER A 151 -0.29 12.50 6.74
C SER A 151 0.96 13.30 6.36
N SER A 152 2.16 12.80 6.66
CA SER A 152 3.40 13.42 6.24
C SER A 152 3.55 13.40 4.71
N ILE A 153 3.20 12.28 4.06
CA ILE A 153 3.20 12.17 2.59
C ILE A 153 2.18 13.15 1.99
N GLY A 154 0.96 13.19 2.54
CA GLY A 154 -0.07 14.10 2.05
C GLY A 154 0.32 15.59 2.18
N ARG A 155 0.97 15.96 3.28
CA ARG A 155 1.48 17.33 3.49
C ARG A 155 2.67 17.68 2.59
N SER A 156 3.37 16.68 2.06
CA SER A 156 4.49 16.88 1.14
C SER A 156 4.05 17.18 -0.29
N TYR A 157 2.73 17.28 -0.54
CA TYR A 157 2.22 17.65 -1.85
C TYR A 157 2.75 19.02 -2.27
N ASP A 158 3.34 19.07 -3.46
CA ASP A 158 4.03 20.24 -4.01
C ASP A 158 3.49 20.66 -5.39
N GLY A 159 2.29 20.24 -5.73
CA GLY A 159 1.70 20.44 -7.05
C GLY A 159 2.03 19.33 -8.04
N THR A 160 2.78 18.30 -7.63
CA THR A 160 3.18 17.17 -8.48
C THR A 160 2.73 15.83 -7.88
N VAL A 161 2.85 14.75 -8.66
CA VAL A 161 2.61 13.39 -8.18
C VAL A 161 3.84 12.76 -7.52
N LEU A 162 5.00 13.42 -7.57
CA LEU A 162 6.28 12.86 -7.11
C LEU A 162 6.30 12.48 -5.63
N PRO A 163 5.79 13.31 -4.68
CA PRO A 163 5.79 12.94 -3.27
C PRO A 163 4.97 11.67 -2.98
N LEU A 164 3.83 11.50 -3.66
CA LEU A 164 2.98 10.33 -3.51
C LEU A 164 3.66 9.08 -4.07
N VAL A 165 4.12 9.14 -5.31
CA VAL A 165 4.75 8.00 -6.00
C VAL A 165 6.06 7.60 -5.32
N GLY A 166 6.89 8.57 -4.94
CA GLY A 166 8.12 8.34 -4.18
C GLY A 166 7.83 7.73 -2.80
N GLY A 167 6.82 8.24 -2.13
CA GLY A 167 6.32 7.69 -0.86
C GLY A 167 5.94 6.22 -1.00
N TYR A 168 5.21 5.85 -2.05
CA TYR A 168 4.82 4.46 -2.32
C TYR A 168 6.03 3.54 -2.49
N GLY A 169 7.02 3.97 -3.28
CA GLY A 169 8.24 3.21 -3.48
C GLY A 169 9.01 2.98 -2.19
N VAL A 170 9.24 4.04 -1.41
CA VAL A 170 9.96 3.97 -0.12
C VAL A 170 9.23 3.08 0.88
N LEU A 171 7.91 3.27 1.03
CA LEU A 171 7.11 2.47 1.96
C LEU A 171 7.07 1.00 1.57
N ALA A 172 7.02 0.69 0.26
CA ALA A 172 7.07 -0.69 -0.22
C ALA A 172 8.43 -1.35 0.06
N VAL A 173 9.55 -0.62 -0.06
CA VAL A 173 10.88 -1.12 0.31
C VAL A 173 10.96 -1.41 1.81
N VAL A 174 10.49 -0.49 2.66
CA VAL A 174 10.48 -0.69 4.12
C VAL A 174 9.59 -1.88 4.50
N ALA A 175 8.40 -1.98 3.92
CA ALA A 175 7.49 -3.10 4.17
C ALA A 175 8.09 -4.44 3.72
N LEU A 176 8.76 -4.47 2.56
CA LEU A 176 9.44 -5.66 2.06
C LEU A 176 10.56 -6.09 2.99
N ALA A 177 11.38 -5.16 3.48
CA ALA A 177 12.43 -5.45 4.45
C ALA A 177 11.87 -6.05 5.74
N LEU A 178 10.76 -5.52 6.25
CA LEU A 178 10.07 -6.05 7.43
C LEU A 178 9.54 -7.48 7.19
N VAL A 179 8.91 -7.72 6.04
CA VAL A 179 8.36 -9.04 5.68
C VAL A 179 9.48 -10.08 5.54
N ILE A 180 10.60 -9.73 4.91
CA ILE A 180 11.76 -10.62 4.77
C ILE A 180 12.40 -10.89 6.14
N TRP A 181 12.51 -9.87 6.99
CA TRP A 181 13.05 -10.02 8.34
C TRP A 181 12.22 -11.00 9.18
N VAL A 182 10.90 -10.93 9.06
CA VAL A 182 9.97 -11.87 9.69
C VAL A 182 10.11 -13.28 9.11
N GLY A 183 10.23 -13.40 7.79
CA GLY A 183 10.34 -14.68 7.09
C GLY A 183 11.61 -15.48 7.44
N LYS A 184 12.71 -14.81 7.71
CA LYS A 184 13.97 -15.45 8.13
C LYS A 184 13.90 -16.12 9.52
N GLY A 185 12.87 -15.83 10.30
CA GLY A 185 12.62 -16.49 11.59
C GLY A 185 11.82 -17.79 11.51
N ARG A 186 11.36 -18.18 10.31
CA ARG A 186 10.75 -19.49 10.05
C ARG A 186 11.85 -20.50 9.70
N THR A 187 12.36 -21.23 10.69
CA THR A 187 13.02 -22.49 10.42
C THR A 187 12.01 -23.45 9.79
N PRO A 188 12.35 -24.14 8.68
CA PRO A 188 11.48 -25.17 8.10
C PRO A 188 11.28 -26.27 9.15
N GLN A 189 10.05 -26.55 9.51
CA GLN A 189 9.69 -27.83 10.12
C GLN A 189 9.32 -28.80 9.02
#